data_1338fbfd3fc429ab7626a710d68915f1
#
_entry.id   1338fbfd3fc429ab7626a710d68915f1
#
_cell.length_a   1.000
_cell.length_b   1.000
_cell.length_c   1.000
_cell.angle_alpha   90.00
_cell.angle_beta   90.00
_cell.angle_gamma   90.00
#
_symmetry.space_group_name_H-M   'P 1'
#
loop_
_entity.id
_entity.type
_entity.pdbx_description
1 polymer ?
#
loop_
_entity_poly.entity_id
_entity_poly.type
_entity_poly.pdbx_seq_one_letter_code
_entity_poly.pdbx_strand_id
1 'polypeptide(L)'
;IRVVEVSSNDAWVRDCGPTFLVNGQGGLRAVDWTFNAWGGLYDGLYFPWDRDDQVAQKICEMADVDSYRTEGFVLEGGSIHVDGEGTVLTTEMCLLSPGRNPDLSRAEIEEKLCQYLGCEKVLWLRDGIDPDETNGHIDDVACFVAPGEVACIWTEDKDNPFYQAAQDAYRTLSQATDAKGRRRKVHKLCLTREPCRLEGAETIDAVEGTVPRENGEVSIASYMNFLIVNGGVILPQYGDENDALAVLSLIHI
;
A
#
# COMPACT_ATOMS: atom_id res chain seq x y z
N ILE A 1 2.70 -26.11 3.04
CA ILE A 1 3.14 -24.84 3.64
C ILE A 1 4.58 -25.03 4.07
N ARG A 2 5.47 -24.13 3.66
CA ARG A 2 6.85 -24.05 4.15
C ARG A 2 6.93 -22.88 5.11
N VAL A 3 7.42 -23.09 6.32
CA VAL A 3 7.67 -22.06 7.32
C VAL A 3 9.17 -21.76 7.28
N VAL A 4 9.53 -20.50 7.19
CA VAL A 4 10.92 -20.04 7.13
C VAL A 4 11.08 -18.90 8.12
N GLU A 5 12.16 -18.93 8.89
CA GLU A 5 12.54 -17.85 9.78
C GLU A 5 13.44 -16.87 9.04
N VAL A 6 13.09 -15.59 9.08
CA VAL A 6 13.83 -14.50 8.45
C VAL A 6 14.04 -13.39 9.48
N SER A 7 15.29 -12.94 9.65
CA SER A 7 15.57 -11.79 10.50
C SER A 7 15.05 -10.52 9.88
N SER A 8 14.26 -9.76 10.63
CA SER A 8 13.70 -8.44 10.28
C SER A 8 13.78 -7.50 11.48
N ASN A 9 13.54 -6.22 11.30
CA ASN A 9 13.35 -5.25 12.37
C ASN A 9 11.87 -5.17 12.77
N ASP A 10 10.95 -5.30 11.78
CA ASP A 10 9.51 -5.34 11.98
C ASP A 10 8.88 -6.41 11.04
N ALA A 11 7.57 -6.57 11.08
CA ALA A 11 6.84 -7.68 10.45
C ALA A 11 6.21 -7.35 9.08
N TRP A 12 6.39 -6.18 8.54
CA TRP A 12 5.65 -5.64 7.40
C TRP A 12 6.21 -6.09 6.04
N VAL A 13 6.05 -7.38 5.75
CA VAL A 13 6.57 -7.99 4.50
C VAL A 13 5.90 -7.44 3.23
N ARG A 14 4.71 -6.84 3.32
CA ARG A 14 4.08 -6.13 2.21
C ARG A 14 5.00 -5.04 1.69
N ASP A 15 5.67 -4.32 2.59
CA ASP A 15 6.41 -3.12 2.29
C ASP A 15 7.89 -3.38 2.03
N CYS A 16 8.53 -4.21 2.85
CA CYS A 16 9.94 -4.56 2.70
C CYS A 16 10.20 -5.82 1.84
N GLY A 17 9.14 -6.51 1.39
CA GLY A 17 9.24 -7.66 0.49
C GLY A 17 9.39 -7.27 -0.97
N PRO A 18 9.78 -8.22 -1.86
CA PRO A 18 9.98 -7.95 -3.27
C PRO A 18 8.66 -7.85 -4.03
N THR A 19 8.65 -7.06 -5.10
CA THR A 19 7.57 -7.08 -6.10
C THR A 19 7.92 -8.08 -7.21
N PHE A 20 7.16 -9.16 -7.33
CA PHE A 20 7.39 -10.16 -8.39
C PHE A 20 6.79 -9.73 -9.72
N LEU A 21 7.56 -9.91 -10.78
CA LEU A 21 7.19 -9.61 -12.16
C LEU A 21 7.11 -10.91 -12.97
N VAL A 22 6.10 -11.00 -13.82
CA VAL A 22 5.88 -12.14 -14.72
C VAL A 22 5.87 -11.67 -16.18
N ASN A 23 6.46 -12.43 -17.08
CA ASN A 23 6.56 -12.07 -18.49
C ASN A 23 5.54 -12.75 -19.41
N GLY A 24 4.52 -13.41 -18.84
CA GLY A 24 3.52 -14.16 -19.63
C GLY A 24 4.02 -15.45 -20.31
N GLN A 25 5.31 -15.76 -20.22
CA GLN A 25 5.94 -16.98 -20.75
C GLN A 25 6.44 -17.91 -19.63
N GLY A 26 6.05 -17.64 -18.41
CA GLY A 26 6.48 -18.38 -17.22
C GLY A 26 7.79 -17.88 -16.60
N GLY A 27 8.41 -16.83 -17.15
CA GLY A 27 9.57 -16.18 -16.54
C GLY A 27 9.12 -15.35 -15.33
N LEU A 28 9.88 -15.46 -14.24
CA LEU A 28 9.67 -14.73 -13.00
C LEU A 28 10.93 -13.96 -12.64
N ARG A 29 10.76 -12.71 -12.24
CA ARG A 29 11.80 -11.86 -11.67
C ARG A 29 11.22 -11.02 -10.54
N ALA A 30 12.08 -10.39 -9.76
CA ALA A 30 11.64 -9.55 -8.67
C ALA A 30 12.29 -8.16 -8.75
N VAL A 31 11.59 -7.16 -8.24
CA VAL A 31 12.16 -5.86 -7.90
C VAL A 31 12.36 -5.84 -6.39
N ASP A 32 13.57 -5.54 -5.99
CA ASP A 32 14.00 -5.35 -4.62
C ASP A 32 14.11 -3.84 -4.37
N TRP A 33 13.09 -3.27 -3.74
CA TRP A 33 13.00 -1.85 -3.46
C TRP A 33 13.92 -1.44 -2.31
N THR A 34 14.42 -0.22 -2.36
CA THR A 34 15.06 0.37 -1.18
C THR A 34 14.00 0.68 -0.12
N PHE A 35 14.15 0.11 1.07
CA PHE A 35 13.24 0.34 2.19
C PHE A 35 13.91 1.19 3.27
N ASN A 36 13.17 2.14 3.86
CA ASN A 36 13.69 3.07 4.84
C ASN A 36 12.73 3.34 6.02
N ALA A 37 11.96 2.34 6.43
CA ALA A 37 10.98 2.45 7.51
C ALA A 37 9.97 3.60 7.31
N TRP A 38 9.47 3.77 6.08
CA TRP A 38 8.43 4.72 5.65
C TRP A 38 8.78 6.20 5.78
N GLY A 39 10.06 6.56 5.84
CA GLY A 39 10.43 7.98 5.88
C GLY A 39 11.87 8.24 6.23
N GLY A 40 12.64 7.19 6.50
CA GLY A 40 14.06 7.30 6.81
C GLY A 40 14.33 8.13 8.06
N LEU A 41 15.27 9.05 7.96
CA LEU A 41 15.60 9.97 9.07
C LEU A 41 14.69 11.20 9.11
N TYR A 42 13.77 11.35 8.16
CA TYR A 42 12.87 12.50 8.10
C TYR A 42 11.62 12.29 8.98
N ASP A 43 10.89 11.22 8.71
CA ASP A 43 9.64 10.85 9.39
C ASP A 43 9.42 9.34 9.51
N GLY A 44 10.51 8.54 9.38
CA GLY A 44 10.45 7.09 9.52
C GLY A 44 10.04 6.65 10.93
N LEU A 45 9.37 5.49 11.01
CA LEU A 45 8.79 5.00 12.26
C LEU A 45 9.80 4.38 13.21
N TYR A 46 10.96 3.92 12.71
CA TYR A 46 12.01 3.35 13.54
C TYR A 46 13.40 3.42 12.87
N PHE A 47 14.41 3.23 13.71
CA PHE A 47 15.81 3.12 13.31
C PHE A 47 16.52 2.11 14.23
N PRO A 48 17.38 1.19 13.72
CA PRO A 48 17.69 0.98 12.29
C PRO A 48 16.62 0.15 11.55
N TRP A 49 16.69 0.14 10.21
CA TRP A 49 15.85 -0.69 9.31
C TRP A 49 16.67 -1.61 8.40
N ASP A 50 17.94 -1.80 8.71
CA ASP A 50 18.91 -2.54 7.89
C ASP A 50 18.54 -4.00 7.62
N ARG A 51 17.80 -4.63 8.53
CA ARG A 51 17.32 -6.01 8.35
C ARG A 51 16.11 -6.08 7.45
N ASP A 52 15.21 -5.10 7.55
CA ASP A 52 14.01 -5.02 6.71
C ASP A 52 14.39 -4.69 5.27
N ASP A 53 15.36 -3.81 5.06
CA ASP A 53 15.90 -3.50 3.73
C ASP A 53 16.56 -4.71 3.02
N GLN A 54 16.80 -5.81 3.74
CA GLN A 54 17.32 -7.08 3.20
C GLN A 54 16.26 -8.17 3.01
N VAL A 55 15.01 -7.95 3.45
CA VAL A 55 13.97 -8.98 3.41
C VAL A 55 13.66 -9.39 1.98
N ALA A 56 13.56 -8.43 1.05
CA ALA A 56 13.30 -8.71 -0.36
C ALA A 56 14.35 -9.65 -0.96
N GLN A 57 15.64 -9.37 -0.73
CA GLN A 57 16.71 -10.23 -1.19
C GLN A 57 16.59 -11.65 -0.63
N LYS A 58 16.38 -11.78 0.68
CA LYS A 58 16.24 -13.10 1.34
C LYS A 58 15.05 -13.90 0.78
N ILE A 59 13.93 -13.23 0.49
CA ILE A 59 12.76 -13.87 -0.14
C ILE A 59 13.11 -14.34 -1.56
N CYS A 60 13.80 -13.53 -2.35
CA CYS A 60 14.23 -13.90 -3.71
C CYS A 60 15.17 -15.10 -3.70
N GLU A 61 16.14 -15.14 -2.79
CA GLU A 61 17.03 -16.30 -2.61
C GLU A 61 16.26 -17.58 -2.25
N MET A 62 15.28 -17.48 -1.33
CA MET A 62 14.44 -18.62 -0.96
C MET A 62 13.51 -19.11 -2.09
N ALA A 63 13.11 -18.22 -2.97
CA ALA A 63 12.26 -18.50 -4.11
C ALA A 63 13.05 -18.93 -5.36
N ASP A 64 14.38 -18.84 -5.33
CA ASP A 64 15.27 -19.07 -6.47
C ASP A 64 14.90 -18.16 -7.67
N VAL A 65 14.74 -16.86 -7.39
CA VAL A 65 14.33 -15.85 -8.36
C VAL A 65 15.34 -14.72 -8.38
N ASP A 66 15.81 -14.38 -9.60
CA ASP A 66 16.66 -13.21 -9.80
C ASP A 66 15.91 -11.92 -9.44
N SER A 67 16.59 -10.96 -8.80
CA SER A 67 16.04 -9.65 -8.47
C SER A 67 16.85 -8.50 -9.04
N TYR A 68 16.19 -7.35 -9.17
CA TYR A 68 16.79 -6.06 -9.46
C TYR A 68 16.71 -5.19 -8.22
N ARG A 69 17.85 -4.81 -7.64
CA ARG A 69 17.90 -3.84 -6.56
C ARG A 69 17.73 -2.42 -7.11
N THR A 70 16.81 -1.65 -6.53
CA THR A 70 16.56 -0.25 -6.90
C THR A 70 17.42 0.69 -6.05
N GLU A 71 18.72 0.74 -6.29
CA GLU A 71 19.60 1.61 -5.53
C GLU A 71 19.14 3.07 -5.58
N GLY A 72 18.90 3.66 -4.41
CA GLY A 72 18.50 5.07 -4.27
C GLY A 72 17.09 5.41 -4.74
N PHE A 73 16.22 4.42 -4.93
CA PHE A 73 14.79 4.64 -5.15
C PHE A 73 13.99 3.93 -4.06
N VAL A 74 13.49 4.71 -3.11
CA VAL A 74 12.69 4.21 -1.99
C VAL A 74 11.27 3.96 -2.43
N LEU A 75 10.76 2.76 -2.14
CA LEU A 75 9.38 2.40 -2.41
C LEU A 75 8.97 1.20 -1.53
N GLU A 76 7.75 1.20 -1.08
CA GLU A 76 7.12 0.11 -0.35
C GLU A 76 6.05 -0.58 -1.20
N GLY A 77 5.86 -1.88 -1.01
CA GLY A 77 4.83 -2.63 -1.74
C GLY A 77 3.41 -2.11 -1.54
N GLY A 78 3.11 -1.58 -0.34
CA GLY A 78 1.83 -0.96 -0.02
C GLY A 78 1.59 0.41 -0.67
N SER A 79 2.67 1.08 -1.12
CA SER A 79 2.58 2.39 -1.79
C SER A 79 2.13 2.30 -3.25
N ILE A 80 2.04 1.11 -3.82
CA ILE A 80 1.64 0.88 -5.22
C ILE A 80 0.59 -0.23 -5.35
N HIS A 81 -0.25 -0.13 -6.38
CA HIS A 81 -1.11 -1.23 -6.82
C HIS A 81 -1.17 -1.29 -8.35
N VAL A 82 -1.11 -2.48 -8.93
CA VAL A 82 -1.04 -2.68 -10.38
C VAL A 82 -2.26 -3.45 -10.90
N ASP A 83 -2.71 -3.13 -12.13
CA ASP A 83 -3.81 -3.85 -12.79
C ASP A 83 -3.34 -5.07 -13.61
N GLY A 84 -2.03 -5.28 -13.70
CA GLY A 84 -1.45 -6.33 -14.57
C GLY A 84 -1.55 -6.04 -16.06
N GLU A 85 -2.08 -4.88 -16.46
CA GLU A 85 -2.30 -4.47 -17.84
C GLU A 85 -1.67 -3.12 -18.19
N GLY A 86 -0.68 -2.70 -17.41
CA GLY A 86 0.15 -1.53 -17.67
C GLY A 86 -0.22 -0.29 -16.85
N THR A 87 -1.18 -0.37 -15.92
CA THR A 87 -1.53 0.76 -15.05
C THR A 87 -1.04 0.50 -13.62
N VAL A 88 -0.40 1.49 -13.02
CA VAL A 88 -0.07 1.52 -11.59
C VAL A 88 -0.81 2.64 -10.89
N LEU A 89 -1.24 2.40 -9.68
CA LEU A 89 -1.93 3.32 -8.79
C LEU A 89 -1.03 3.64 -7.61
N THR A 90 -0.98 4.92 -7.20
CA THR A 90 -0.19 5.40 -6.06
C THR A 90 -0.77 6.71 -5.53
N THR A 91 -0.20 7.26 -4.45
CA THR A 91 -0.60 8.56 -3.89
C THR A 91 0.55 9.59 -3.99
N GLU A 92 0.17 10.85 -4.16
CA GLU A 92 1.11 11.98 -4.09
C GLU A 92 1.64 12.15 -2.66
N MET A 93 0.77 11.99 -1.67
CA MET A 93 1.11 12.09 -0.26
C MET A 93 2.27 11.16 0.11
N CYS A 94 2.30 9.92 -0.43
CA CYS A 94 3.36 8.96 -0.17
C CYS A 94 4.62 9.24 -1.02
N LEU A 95 4.54 9.04 -2.34
CA LEU A 95 5.74 9.01 -3.17
C LEU A 95 6.40 10.37 -3.39
N LEU A 96 5.68 11.47 -3.17
CA LEU A 96 6.24 12.83 -3.23
C LEU A 96 6.63 13.37 -1.84
N SER A 97 6.54 12.53 -0.78
CA SER A 97 6.96 12.95 0.55
C SER A 97 8.48 13.12 0.62
N PRO A 98 8.97 14.07 1.45
CA PRO A 98 10.41 14.25 1.65
C PRO A 98 11.12 13.01 2.21
N GLY A 99 10.39 12.13 2.88
CA GLY A 99 10.92 10.89 3.47
C GLY A 99 11.13 9.76 2.45
N ARG A 100 10.77 9.95 1.16
CA ARG A 100 10.93 8.92 0.12
C ARG A 100 12.03 9.28 -0.88
N ASN A 101 11.69 10.06 -1.88
CA ASN A 101 12.58 10.38 -3.00
C ASN A 101 12.66 11.91 -3.24
N PRO A 102 13.18 12.70 -2.27
CA PRO A 102 13.11 14.16 -2.30
C PRO A 102 13.86 14.80 -3.49
N ASP A 103 14.84 14.10 -4.05
CA ASP A 103 15.64 14.58 -5.17
C ASP A 103 15.02 14.26 -6.53
N LEU A 104 13.89 13.56 -6.56
CA LEU A 104 13.21 13.18 -7.80
C LEU A 104 11.95 13.99 -8.01
N SER A 105 11.76 14.48 -9.24
CA SER A 105 10.49 15.02 -9.68
C SER A 105 9.45 13.93 -9.88
N ARG A 106 8.17 14.31 -9.88
CA ARG A 106 7.06 13.39 -10.19
C ARG A 106 7.28 12.62 -11.51
N ALA A 107 7.76 13.30 -12.55
CA ALA A 107 8.01 12.69 -13.85
C ALA A 107 9.12 11.61 -13.79
N GLU A 108 10.16 11.85 -13.02
CA GLU A 108 11.25 10.88 -12.83
C GLU A 108 10.77 9.68 -11.98
N ILE A 109 9.89 9.89 -11.01
CA ILE A 109 9.25 8.80 -10.26
C ILE A 109 8.35 7.97 -11.18
N GLU A 110 7.54 8.60 -12.03
CA GLU A 110 6.71 7.91 -13.03
C GLU A 110 7.56 7.08 -13.99
N GLU A 111 8.67 7.63 -14.49
CA GLU A 111 9.60 6.92 -15.36
C GLU A 111 10.18 5.67 -14.67
N LYS A 112 10.63 5.80 -13.42
CA LYS A 112 11.13 4.67 -12.63
C LYS A 112 10.07 3.60 -12.39
N LEU A 113 8.86 4.00 -12.00
CA LEU A 113 7.75 3.04 -11.83
C LEU A 113 7.45 2.30 -13.13
N CYS A 114 7.38 3.00 -14.26
CA CYS A 114 7.17 2.39 -15.56
C CYS A 114 8.31 1.43 -15.94
N GLN A 115 9.53 1.83 -15.69
CA GLN A 115 10.72 1.04 -16.01
C GLN A 115 10.80 -0.25 -15.17
N TYR A 116 10.61 -0.15 -13.86
CA TYR A 116 10.72 -1.30 -12.95
C TYR A 116 9.51 -2.23 -13.00
N LEU A 117 8.31 -1.69 -13.13
CA LEU A 117 7.06 -2.48 -13.09
C LEU A 117 6.57 -2.90 -14.49
N GLY A 118 7.21 -2.40 -15.57
CA GLY A 118 6.72 -2.63 -16.93
C GLY A 118 5.35 -2.01 -17.19
N CYS A 119 5.00 -0.93 -16.50
CA CYS A 119 3.75 -0.22 -16.71
C CYS A 119 3.92 0.92 -17.74
N GLU A 120 2.80 1.43 -18.24
CA GLU A 120 2.73 2.49 -19.25
C GLU A 120 2.06 3.75 -18.70
N LYS A 121 1.39 3.62 -17.54
CA LYS A 121 0.63 4.72 -16.96
C LYS A 121 0.62 4.66 -15.45
N VAL A 122 0.91 5.80 -14.84
CA VAL A 122 0.78 6.02 -13.40
C VAL A 122 -0.47 6.86 -13.12
N LEU A 123 -1.29 6.41 -12.21
CA LEU A 123 -2.45 7.14 -11.71
C LEU A 123 -2.19 7.57 -10.28
N TRP A 124 -2.27 8.85 -10.07
CA TRP A 124 -2.03 9.46 -8.78
C TRP A 124 -3.36 9.82 -8.10
N LEU A 125 -3.54 9.33 -6.89
CA LEU A 125 -4.45 9.95 -5.95
C LEU A 125 -3.71 11.00 -5.14
N ARG A 126 -4.39 12.04 -4.69
CA ARG A 126 -3.73 13.13 -3.97
C ARG A 126 -3.33 12.68 -2.57
N ASP A 127 -4.31 12.21 -1.82
CA ASP A 127 -4.16 11.88 -0.41
C ASP A 127 -4.43 10.41 -0.17
N GLY A 128 -3.77 9.84 0.86
CA GLY A 128 -4.13 8.59 1.49
C GLY A 128 -5.01 8.81 2.71
N ILE A 129 -5.06 7.81 3.58
CA ILE A 129 -5.66 7.93 4.90
C ILE A 129 -4.64 8.60 5.83
N ASP A 130 -5.04 9.68 6.48
CA ASP A 130 -4.27 10.38 7.50
C ASP A 130 -5.03 10.29 8.85
N PRO A 131 -4.44 9.86 9.96
CA PRO A 131 -3.00 9.69 10.20
C PRO A 131 -2.52 8.28 9.83
N ASP A 132 -2.04 8.14 8.62
CA ASP A 132 -1.41 6.93 8.16
C ASP A 132 0.10 7.04 8.38
N GLU A 133 0.66 6.20 9.20
CA GLU A 133 2.09 6.17 9.51
C GLU A 133 2.97 5.88 8.30
N THR A 134 2.37 5.43 7.22
CA THR A 134 3.03 5.13 5.94
C THR A 134 3.02 6.32 4.97
N ASN A 135 2.54 7.50 5.39
CA ASN A 135 2.32 8.69 4.56
C ASN A 135 1.29 8.46 3.44
N GLY A 136 0.18 7.80 3.76
CA GLY A 136 -0.93 7.64 2.84
C GLY A 136 -0.72 6.61 1.74
N HIS A 137 -0.37 5.39 2.11
CA HIS A 137 -0.28 4.26 1.19
C HIS A 137 -1.56 4.04 0.40
N ILE A 138 -1.41 3.61 -0.86
CA ILE A 138 -2.55 3.37 -1.75
C ILE A 138 -3.37 2.14 -1.35
N ASP A 139 -2.79 1.13 -0.72
CA ASP A 139 -3.45 -0.12 -0.36
C ASP A 139 -4.51 0.05 0.75
N ASP A 140 -4.47 1.16 1.48
CA ASP A 140 -5.53 1.57 2.38
C ASP A 140 -6.66 2.38 1.72
N VAL A 141 -6.47 2.83 0.48
CA VAL A 141 -7.39 3.75 -0.22
C VAL A 141 -8.05 3.13 -1.43
N ALA A 142 -7.29 2.42 -2.27
CA ALA A 142 -7.83 1.85 -3.50
C ALA A 142 -6.99 0.67 -3.99
N CYS A 143 -7.67 -0.31 -4.63
CA CYS A 143 -6.99 -1.41 -5.31
C CYS A 143 -7.72 -1.84 -6.58
N PHE A 144 -7.00 -2.34 -7.56
CA PHE A 144 -7.60 -3.01 -8.72
C PHE A 144 -8.14 -4.38 -8.31
N VAL A 145 -9.39 -4.66 -8.65
CA VAL A 145 -10.06 -5.92 -8.34
C VAL A 145 -10.22 -6.81 -9.56
N ALA A 146 -10.22 -6.20 -10.75
CA ALA A 146 -10.20 -6.86 -12.05
C ALA A 146 -9.67 -5.89 -13.11
N PRO A 147 -9.32 -6.36 -14.34
CA PRO A 147 -9.01 -5.48 -15.45
C PRO A 147 -10.16 -4.50 -15.73
N GLY A 148 -9.88 -3.19 -15.64
CA GLY A 148 -10.88 -2.14 -15.82
C GLY A 148 -11.81 -1.91 -14.62
N GLU A 149 -11.58 -2.57 -13.49
CA GLU A 149 -12.36 -2.39 -12.26
C GLU A 149 -11.43 -2.05 -11.08
N VAL A 150 -11.82 -1.08 -10.27
CA VAL A 150 -11.09 -0.62 -9.09
C VAL A 150 -12.05 -0.43 -7.93
N ALA A 151 -11.67 -0.87 -6.74
CA ALA A 151 -12.36 -0.54 -5.51
C ALA A 151 -11.66 0.65 -4.83
N CYS A 152 -12.42 1.49 -4.15
CA CYS A 152 -11.86 2.54 -3.30
C CYS A 152 -12.72 2.74 -2.06
N ILE A 153 -12.11 3.29 -1.03
CA ILE A 153 -12.80 3.68 0.21
C ILE A 153 -13.96 4.61 -0.09
N TRP A 154 -15.01 4.49 0.72
CA TRP A 154 -16.18 5.34 0.60
C TRP A 154 -16.86 5.58 1.93
N THR A 155 -17.22 6.82 2.18
CA THR A 155 -18.14 7.22 3.24
C THR A 155 -19.01 8.37 2.77
N GLU A 156 -20.24 8.45 3.27
CA GLU A 156 -21.16 9.60 3.09
C GLU A 156 -21.17 10.48 4.35
N ASP A 157 -20.57 10.01 5.43
CA ASP A 157 -20.45 10.76 6.66
C ASP A 157 -19.40 11.87 6.50
N LYS A 158 -19.88 13.12 6.58
CA LYS A 158 -19.04 14.31 6.43
C LYS A 158 -18.17 14.60 7.66
N ASP A 159 -18.50 14.01 8.77
CA ASP A 159 -17.77 14.15 10.03
C ASP A 159 -16.66 13.09 10.15
N ASN A 160 -16.65 12.08 9.24
CA ASN A 160 -15.58 11.10 9.16
C ASN A 160 -14.29 11.79 8.69
N PRO A 161 -13.16 11.62 9.39
CA PRO A 161 -11.88 12.28 9.05
C PRO A 161 -11.39 11.96 7.64
N PHE A 162 -11.77 10.82 7.08
CA PHE A 162 -11.35 10.37 5.76
C PHE A 162 -12.37 10.70 4.64
N TYR A 163 -13.43 11.45 4.96
CA TYR A 163 -14.46 11.81 3.98
C TYR A 163 -13.88 12.47 2.73
N GLN A 164 -13.02 13.47 2.91
CA GLN A 164 -12.47 14.21 1.77
C GLN A 164 -11.59 13.32 0.89
N ALA A 165 -10.72 12.50 1.50
CA ALA A 165 -9.87 11.56 0.77
C ALA A 165 -10.71 10.55 -0.03
N ALA A 166 -11.76 9.99 0.57
CA ALA A 166 -12.67 9.06 -0.10
C ALA A 166 -13.40 9.68 -1.30
N GLN A 167 -13.92 10.91 -1.16
CA GLN A 167 -14.59 11.62 -2.26
C GLN A 167 -13.62 11.96 -3.39
N ASP A 168 -12.42 12.40 -3.08
CA ASP A 168 -11.39 12.76 -4.06
C ASP A 168 -10.86 11.52 -4.79
N ALA A 169 -10.62 10.42 -4.08
CA ALA A 169 -10.25 9.13 -4.68
C ALA A 169 -11.31 8.65 -5.68
N TYR A 170 -12.57 8.58 -5.26
CA TYR A 170 -13.66 8.16 -6.13
C TYR A 170 -13.80 9.05 -7.38
N ARG A 171 -13.74 10.37 -7.22
CA ARG A 171 -13.81 11.33 -8.32
C ARG A 171 -12.68 11.14 -9.32
N THR A 172 -11.44 11.05 -8.82
CA THR A 172 -10.25 10.87 -9.65
C THR A 172 -10.30 9.56 -10.42
N LEU A 173 -10.62 8.45 -9.75
CA LEU A 173 -10.70 7.13 -10.37
C LEU A 173 -11.82 7.02 -11.40
N SER A 174 -12.98 7.66 -11.14
CA SER A 174 -14.12 7.66 -12.07
C SER A 174 -13.85 8.45 -13.35
N GLN A 175 -12.99 9.45 -13.32
CA GLN A 175 -12.68 10.30 -14.47
C GLN A 175 -11.47 9.80 -15.26
N ALA A 176 -10.55 9.09 -14.62
CA ALA A 176 -9.34 8.62 -15.25
C ALA A 176 -9.58 7.40 -16.16
N THR A 177 -8.68 7.21 -17.11
CA THR A 177 -8.60 5.99 -17.92
C THR A 177 -7.38 5.17 -17.51
N ASP A 178 -7.41 3.86 -17.76
CA ASP A 178 -6.25 2.99 -17.61
C ASP A 178 -5.23 3.16 -18.77
N ALA A 179 -4.15 2.36 -18.77
CA ALA A 179 -3.14 2.36 -19.82
C ALA A 179 -3.71 1.99 -21.21
N LYS A 180 -4.80 1.23 -21.25
CA LYS A 180 -5.49 0.85 -22.49
C LYS A 180 -6.56 1.85 -22.93
N GLY A 181 -6.69 2.99 -22.25
CA GLY A 181 -7.66 4.04 -22.56
C GLY A 181 -9.10 3.74 -22.11
N ARG A 182 -9.33 2.67 -21.34
CA ARG A 182 -10.66 2.31 -20.83
C ARG A 182 -11.04 3.16 -19.63
N ARG A 183 -12.29 3.60 -19.54
CA ARG A 183 -12.86 4.08 -18.28
C ARG A 183 -13.08 2.91 -17.35
N ARG A 184 -12.87 3.15 -16.06
CA ARG A 184 -13.00 2.10 -15.05
C ARG A 184 -14.36 2.11 -14.39
N LYS A 185 -14.81 0.93 -14.01
CA LYS A 185 -15.87 0.78 -13.03
C LYS A 185 -15.27 0.94 -11.65
N VAL A 186 -15.78 1.88 -10.87
CA VAL A 186 -15.30 2.16 -9.52
C VAL A 186 -16.29 1.61 -8.51
N HIS A 187 -15.82 0.70 -7.69
CA HIS A 187 -16.59 0.12 -6.59
C HIS A 187 -16.32 0.88 -5.30
N LYS A 188 -17.36 1.05 -4.51
CA LYS A 188 -17.28 1.72 -3.22
C LYS A 188 -17.19 0.69 -2.11
N LEU A 189 -16.16 0.74 -1.30
CA LEU A 189 -16.01 -0.08 -0.11
C LEU A 189 -16.11 0.81 1.12
N CYS A 190 -17.00 0.46 2.05
CA CYS A 190 -17.21 1.27 3.25
C CYS A 190 -15.96 1.36 4.10
N LEU A 191 -15.82 2.44 4.85
CA LEU A 191 -14.91 2.55 5.98
C LEU A 191 -15.55 1.98 7.24
N THR A 192 -14.78 1.80 8.30
CA THR A 192 -15.32 1.58 9.64
C THR A 192 -16.26 2.72 9.99
N ARG A 193 -17.31 2.43 10.75
CA ARG A 193 -18.31 3.44 11.15
C ARG A 193 -17.68 4.51 12.02
N GLU A 194 -16.92 4.07 13.00
CA GLU A 194 -16.14 4.94 13.87
C GLU A 194 -14.65 4.72 13.62
N PRO A 195 -13.82 5.77 13.66
CA PRO A 195 -12.37 5.59 13.56
C PRO A 195 -11.87 4.70 14.71
N CYS A 196 -11.14 3.66 14.38
CA CYS A 196 -10.48 2.82 15.38
C CYS A 196 -9.44 3.66 16.13
N ARG A 197 -9.39 3.50 17.46
CA ARG A 197 -8.45 4.22 18.29
C ARG A 197 -7.64 3.27 19.14
N LEU A 198 -6.36 3.61 19.29
CA LEU A 198 -5.46 2.83 20.12
C LEU A 198 -5.89 2.94 21.59
N GLU A 199 -5.99 1.78 22.23
CA GLU A 199 -6.21 1.63 23.67
C GLU A 199 -5.08 0.81 24.27
N GLY A 200 -4.66 1.12 25.48
CA GLY A 200 -3.61 0.37 26.18
C GLY A 200 -2.21 0.70 25.71
N ALA A 201 -1.97 1.88 25.14
CA ALA A 201 -0.63 2.30 24.69
C ALA A 201 0.42 2.21 25.83
N GLU A 202 -0.01 2.37 27.08
CA GLU A 202 0.86 2.21 28.25
C GLU A 202 1.35 0.78 28.49
N THR A 203 0.79 -0.22 27.79
CA THR A 203 1.23 -1.61 27.85
C THR A 203 2.24 -1.94 26.74
N ILE A 204 2.49 -1.01 25.81
CA ILE A 204 3.46 -1.15 24.74
C ILE A 204 4.82 -0.72 25.27
N ASP A 205 5.79 -1.61 25.20
CA ASP A 205 7.15 -1.31 25.61
C ASP A 205 7.77 -0.24 24.70
N ALA A 206 8.28 0.82 25.30
CA ALA A 206 9.04 1.82 24.56
C ALA A 206 10.38 1.22 24.12
N VAL A 207 10.64 1.21 22.83
CA VAL A 207 11.90 0.74 22.24
C VAL A 207 12.67 1.95 21.71
N GLU A 208 13.96 2.03 22.04
CA GLU A 208 14.81 3.11 21.53
C GLU A 208 14.84 3.10 19.99
N GLY A 209 14.62 4.25 19.38
CA GLY A 209 14.58 4.42 17.93
C GLY A 209 13.20 4.19 17.30
N THR A 210 12.14 4.03 18.09
CA THR A 210 10.75 3.93 17.58
C THR A 210 9.94 5.17 17.96
N VAL A 211 8.90 5.43 17.16
CA VAL A 211 7.92 6.48 17.47
C VAL A 211 7.01 5.99 18.62
N PRO A 212 6.88 6.75 19.71
CA PRO A 212 6.00 6.38 20.81
C PRO A 212 4.52 6.36 20.39
N ARG A 213 3.74 5.50 21.03
CA ARG A 213 2.29 5.40 20.84
C ARG A 213 1.54 6.08 21.98
N GLU A 214 0.42 6.71 21.66
CA GLU A 214 -0.44 7.37 22.64
C GLU A 214 -1.88 6.83 22.60
N ASN A 215 -2.51 6.76 23.76
CA ASN A 215 -3.94 6.38 23.82
C ASN A 215 -4.80 7.41 23.11
N GLY A 216 -5.77 6.92 22.33
CA GLY A 216 -6.69 7.75 21.56
C GLY A 216 -6.19 8.14 20.19
N GLU A 217 -4.94 7.80 19.82
CA GLU A 217 -4.48 7.91 18.44
C GLU A 217 -5.41 7.12 17.51
N VAL A 218 -5.71 7.69 16.36
CA VAL A 218 -6.48 7.00 15.32
C VAL A 218 -5.57 5.98 14.66
N SER A 219 -5.97 4.72 14.75
CA SER A 219 -5.28 3.62 14.06
C SER A 219 -5.86 3.44 12.66
N ILE A 220 -5.01 3.03 11.73
CA ILE A 220 -5.47 2.67 10.39
C ILE A 220 -6.37 1.45 10.48
N ALA A 221 -7.58 1.60 9.99
CA ALA A 221 -8.58 0.53 9.93
C ALA A 221 -9.30 0.63 8.58
N SER A 222 -8.68 0.09 7.55
CA SER A 222 -9.23 0.12 6.20
C SER A 222 -9.58 -1.28 5.71
N TYR A 223 -10.84 -1.49 5.32
CA TYR A 223 -11.24 -2.71 4.63
C TYR A 223 -10.60 -2.84 3.25
N MET A 224 -10.00 -1.76 2.72
CA MET A 224 -9.25 -1.82 1.45
C MET A 224 -7.95 -2.61 1.58
N ASN A 225 -7.38 -2.73 2.78
CA ASN A 225 -6.17 -3.49 3.02
C ASN A 225 -6.43 -5.00 3.10
N PHE A 226 -7.18 -5.51 2.11
CA PHE A 226 -7.43 -6.94 1.95
C PHE A 226 -6.37 -7.61 1.07
N LEU A 227 -6.16 -8.90 1.28
CA LEU A 227 -5.25 -9.70 0.47
C LEU A 227 -6.04 -10.57 -0.52
N ILE A 228 -5.77 -10.40 -1.82
CA ILE A 228 -6.28 -11.27 -2.87
C ILE A 228 -5.39 -12.51 -2.95
N VAL A 229 -6.00 -13.67 -2.83
CA VAL A 229 -5.33 -14.97 -2.99
C VAL A 229 -6.05 -15.80 -4.06
N ASN A 230 -5.43 -16.90 -4.53
CA ASN A 230 -6.07 -17.77 -5.52
C ASN A 230 -7.40 -18.33 -4.99
N GLY A 231 -8.51 -17.87 -5.54
CA GLY A 231 -9.85 -18.33 -5.19
C GLY A 231 -10.47 -17.69 -3.95
N GLY A 232 -9.90 -16.60 -3.43
CA GLY A 232 -10.47 -15.93 -2.26
C GLY A 232 -9.86 -14.57 -1.96
N VAL A 233 -10.44 -13.93 -0.95
CA VAL A 233 -9.98 -12.67 -0.38
C VAL A 233 -9.87 -12.83 1.14
N ILE A 234 -8.78 -12.37 1.72
CA ILE A 234 -8.60 -12.28 3.17
C ILE A 234 -8.86 -10.84 3.55
N LEU A 235 -9.96 -10.59 4.26
CA LEU A 235 -10.43 -9.26 4.62
C LEU A 235 -10.21 -9.01 6.11
N PRO A 236 -9.60 -7.88 6.50
CA PRO A 236 -9.50 -7.51 7.91
C PRO A 236 -10.89 -7.25 8.51
N GLN A 237 -11.04 -7.53 9.79
CA GLN A 237 -12.26 -7.30 10.56
C GLN A 237 -11.87 -6.52 11.82
N TYR A 238 -12.67 -5.52 12.17
CA TYR A 238 -12.36 -4.58 13.23
C TYR A 238 -13.33 -4.65 14.42
N GLY A 239 -14.31 -5.57 14.37
CA GLY A 239 -15.41 -5.60 15.33
C GLY A 239 -16.40 -4.45 15.16
N ASP A 240 -16.41 -3.85 13.97
CA ASP A 240 -17.21 -2.69 13.60
C ASP A 240 -18.56 -3.11 12.97
N GLU A 241 -19.58 -2.25 13.07
CA GLU A 241 -20.89 -2.50 12.49
C GLU A 241 -20.84 -2.72 10.96
N ASN A 242 -19.83 -2.14 10.29
CA ASN A 242 -19.62 -2.25 8.86
C ASN A 242 -18.85 -3.49 8.41
N ASP A 243 -18.36 -4.34 9.33
CA ASP A 243 -17.66 -5.58 8.97
C ASP A 243 -18.47 -6.45 8.00
N ALA A 244 -19.76 -6.68 8.31
CA ALA A 244 -20.62 -7.48 7.46
C ALA A 244 -20.90 -6.82 6.09
N LEU A 245 -20.99 -5.48 6.05
CA LEU A 245 -21.18 -4.72 4.83
C LEU A 245 -19.95 -4.79 3.92
N ALA A 246 -18.76 -4.72 4.50
CA ALA A 246 -17.50 -4.87 3.76
C ALA A 246 -17.39 -6.25 3.12
N VAL A 247 -17.71 -7.33 3.86
CA VAL A 247 -17.77 -8.70 3.32
C VAL A 247 -18.75 -8.80 2.16
N LEU A 248 -19.98 -8.30 2.33
CA LEU A 248 -20.99 -8.35 1.28
C LEU A 248 -20.58 -7.56 0.04
N SER A 249 -19.94 -6.40 0.21
CA SER A 249 -19.43 -5.60 -0.89
C SER A 249 -18.44 -6.38 -1.74
N LEU A 250 -17.46 -7.03 -1.10
CA LEU A 250 -16.42 -7.81 -1.80
C LEU A 250 -16.93 -9.09 -2.45
N ILE A 251 -17.99 -9.73 -1.90
CA ILE A 251 -18.66 -10.86 -2.55
C ILE A 251 -19.27 -10.47 -3.90
N HIS A 252 -19.68 -9.21 -4.05
CA HIS A 252 -20.35 -8.70 -5.26
C HIS A 252 -19.41 -7.91 -6.19
N ILE A 253 -18.17 -7.68 -5.79
CA ILE A 253 -17.13 -7.08 -6.61
C ILE A 253 -16.33 -8.19 -7.30
#